data_436ff8e3233266d860dfac7dcdd55f53
#
_entry.id   436ff8e3233266d860dfac7dcdd55f53
#
_cell.length_a   1.000
_cell.length_b   1.000
_cell.length_c   1.000
_cell.angle_alpha   90.00
_cell.angle_beta   90.00
_cell.angle_gamma   90.00
#
_symmetry.space_group_name_H-M   'P 1'
#
loop_
_entity.id
_entity.type
_entity.pdbx_description
1 polymer ?
#
loop_
_entity_poly.entity_id
_entity_poly.type
_entity_poly.pdbx_seq_one_letter_code
_entity_poly.pdbx_strand_id
1 'polypeptide(L)'
;MKTTKSAGRFHIKKSETRILLAFLLNLLFTFVEIWGSILTGSVTIFSDAIHDFGDCIALSVSWRMEKFAKRPPSERYHFGYGRFSVVAGLVNNLILLMGGGVLIVTSVQRFFDPKPIDGRGMLVFALFGILINGAAMLLTSKGNNMNERAISMHMLEDVLTWVAVLAVGIVMCFYELPVLDSILSIGMTLIIFLGVAGNLKSIFSILTVRSPLGKKEYRALWEKLDSLNGAGSLEELRVFTLDGETLFAEVCMVYFEPVECYDMRELFAAIRDCCREAGIEKSVIQFRYDGPGREETVG
;
A
#
# COMPACT_ATOMS: atom_id res chain seq x y z
N MET A 1 -33.03 16.37 -10.90
CA MET A 1 -31.74 16.31 -10.20
C MET A 1 -31.71 15.42 -8.94
N LYS A 2 -32.74 14.62 -8.64
CA LYS A 2 -32.82 13.70 -7.48
C LYS A 2 -32.50 12.22 -7.81
N THR A 3 -32.47 11.82 -9.07
CA THR A 3 -32.31 10.41 -9.48
C THR A 3 -30.86 9.92 -9.53
N THR A 4 -29.90 10.80 -9.79
CA THR A 4 -28.46 10.45 -9.86
C THR A 4 -27.80 10.19 -8.49
N LYS A 5 -28.27 10.84 -7.43
CA LYS A 5 -27.75 10.60 -6.04
C LYS A 5 -28.20 9.27 -5.45
N SER A 6 -29.36 8.73 -5.87
CA SER A 6 -29.87 7.43 -5.38
C SER A 6 -29.13 6.25 -6.01
N ALA A 7 -28.84 6.30 -7.31
CA ALA A 7 -28.09 5.23 -8.01
C ALA A 7 -26.66 5.11 -7.50
N GLY A 8 -25.96 6.23 -7.29
CA GLY A 8 -24.60 6.23 -6.71
C GLY A 8 -24.55 5.64 -5.30
N ARG A 9 -25.52 5.96 -4.44
CA ARG A 9 -25.59 5.42 -3.06
C ARG A 9 -25.90 3.91 -3.02
N PHE A 10 -26.62 3.39 -4.00
CA PHE A 10 -26.93 1.95 -4.13
C PHE A 10 -25.70 1.15 -4.61
N HIS A 11 -24.92 1.71 -5.55
CA HIS A 11 -23.67 1.10 -6.02
C HIS A 11 -22.59 1.05 -4.91
N ILE A 12 -22.43 2.12 -4.14
CA ILE A 12 -21.47 2.19 -3.02
C ILE A 12 -21.81 1.14 -1.96
N LYS A 13 -23.07 1.02 -1.51
CA LYS A 13 -23.48 0.00 -0.55
C LYS A 13 -23.22 -1.43 -1.04
N LYS A 14 -23.37 -1.68 -2.33
CA LYS A 14 -23.15 -3.01 -2.93
C LYS A 14 -21.67 -3.37 -2.99
N SER A 15 -20.79 -2.39 -3.21
CA SER A 15 -19.34 -2.53 -3.17
C SER A 15 -18.84 -2.81 -1.74
N GLU A 16 -19.24 -1.99 -0.76
CA GLU A 16 -18.89 -2.19 0.65
C GLU A 16 -19.30 -3.58 1.16
N THR A 17 -20.47 -4.06 0.76
CA THR A 17 -20.96 -5.40 1.16
C THR A 17 -20.09 -6.51 0.56
N ARG A 18 -19.64 -6.39 -0.71
CA ARG A 18 -18.78 -7.40 -1.33
C ARG A 18 -17.41 -7.45 -0.69
N ILE A 19 -16.82 -6.30 -0.42
CA ILE A 19 -15.52 -6.18 0.27
C ILE A 19 -15.61 -6.80 1.68
N LEU A 20 -16.67 -6.47 2.42
CA LEU A 20 -16.89 -7.03 3.75
C LEU A 20 -17.09 -8.56 3.72
N LEU A 21 -17.83 -9.07 2.73
CA LEU A 21 -18.03 -10.51 2.57
C LEU A 21 -16.72 -11.23 2.22
N ALA A 22 -15.92 -10.67 1.31
CA ALA A 22 -14.61 -11.23 0.98
C ALA A 22 -13.69 -11.24 2.20
N PHE A 23 -13.65 -10.15 2.96
CA PHE A 23 -12.89 -10.07 4.20
C PHE A 23 -13.33 -11.11 5.24
N LEU A 24 -14.64 -11.27 5.46
CA LEU A 24 -15.17 -12.25 6.43
C LEU A 24 -14.91 -13.68 5.98
N LEU A 25 -14.98 -13.96 4.67
CA LEU A 25 -14.63 -15.26 4.11
C LEU A 25 -13.15 -15.59 4.35
N ASN A 26 -12.27 -14.64 4.05
CA ASN A 26 -10.82 -14.81 4.27
C ASN A 26 -10.50 -14.97 5.75
N LEU A 27 -11.05 -14.14 6.63
CA LEU A 27 -10.86 -14.25 8.06
C LEU A 27 -11.36 -15.60 8.62
N LEU A 28 -12.52 -16.07 8.18
CA LEU A 28 -13.04 -17.38 8.59
C LEU A 28 -12.13 -18.49 8.08
N PHE A 29 -11.67 -18.37 6.85
CA PHE A 29 -10.81 -19.37 6.24
C PHE A 29 -9.44 -19.43 6.93
N THR A 30 -8.87 -18.31 7.34
CA THR A 30 -7.62 -18.25 8.13
C THR A 30 -7.69 -19.14 9.40
N PHE A 31 -8.82 -19.18 10.09
CA PHE A 31 -8.98 -20.10 11.23
C PHE A 31 -9.00 -21.57 10.79
N VAL A 32 -9.61 -21.86 9.64
CA VAL A 32 -9.64 -23.21 9.06
C VAL A 32 -8.22 -23.63 8.66
N GLU A 33 -7.42 -22.73 8.11
CA GLU A 33 -6.01 -22.95 7.76
C GLU A 33 -5.15 -23.24 8.98
N ILE A 34 -5.26 -22.42 10.04
CA ILE A 34 -4.55 -22.69 11.29
C ILE A 34 -4.86 -24.10 11.79
N TRP A 35 -6.12 -24.47 11.79
CA TRP A 35 -6.50 -25.82 12.20
C TRP A 35 -6.02 -26.89 11.22
N GLY A 36 -6.14 -26.63 9.92
CA GLY A 36 -5.65 -27.51 8.86
C GLY A 36 -4.16 -27.76 8.95
N SER A 37 -3.36 -26.74 9.23
CA SER A 37 -1.92 -26.85 9.40
C SER A 37 -1.53 -27.76 10.58
N ILE A 38 -2.28 -27.68 11.68
CA ILE A 38 -2.06 -28.53 12.85
C ILE A 38 -2.43 -29.99 12.53
N LEU A 39 -3.55 -30.22 11.83
CA LEU A 39 -4.02 -31.56 11.49
C LEU A 39 -3.13 -32.24 10.45
N THR A 40 -2.70 -31.52 9.43
CA THR A 40 -1.87 -32.05 8.34
C THR A 40 -0.38 -32.09 8.67
N GLY A 41 0.06 -31.26 9.61
CA GLY A 41 1.46 -31.01 9.91
C GLY A 41 2.19 -30.19 8.84
N SER A 42 1.48 -29.61 7.87
CA SER A 42 2.04 -28.82 6.77
C SER A 42 2.49 -27.43 7.26
N VAL A 43 3.75 -27.08 6.97
CA VAL A 43 4.29 -25.74 7.24
C VAL A 43 3.81 -24.77 6.17
N THR A 44 3.54 -25.24 4.97
CA THR A 44 3.03 -24.39 3.88
C THR A 44 1.64 -23.87 4.22
N ILE A 45 0.70 -24.71 4.69
CA ILE A 45 -0.63 -24.27 5.12
C ILE A 45 -0.52 -23.31 6.31
N PHE A 46 0.43 -23.53 7.22
CA PHE A 46 0.68 -22.61 8.33
C PHE A 46 1.26 -21.26 7.87
N SER A 47 2.10 -21.28 6.83
CA SER A 47 2.65 -20.07 6.21
C SER A 47 1.55 -19.20 5.62
N ASP A 48 0.63 -19.82 4.88
CA ASP A 48 -0.52 -19.15 4.28
C ASP A 48 -1.42 -18.55 5.37
N ALA A 49 -1.76 -19.31 6.41
CA ALA A 49 -2.53 -18.85 7.54
C ALA A 49 -1.94 -17.62 8.25
N ILE A 50 -0.61 -17.55 8.40
CA ILE A 50 0.06 -16.37 8.99
C ILE A 50 -0.03 -15.17 8.05
N HIS A 51 0.11 -15.39 6.74
CA HIS A 51 -0.03 -14.35 5.73
C HIS A 51 -1.44 -13.76 5.76
N ASP A 52 -2.46 -14.59 5.63
CA ASP A 52 -3.87 -14.22 5.65
C ASP A 52 -4.29 -13.53 6.94
N PHE A 53 -3.80 -14.01 8.09
CA PHE A 53 -4.00 -13.35 9.37
C PHE A 53 -3.37 -11.95 9.41
N GLY A 54 -2.16 -11.80 8.87
CA GLY A 54 -1.50 -10.51 8.70
C GLY A 54 -2.34 -9.55 7.87
N ASP A 55 -2.88 -10.01 6.75
CA ASP A 55 -3.71 -9.20 5.88
C ASP A 55 -5.06 -8.81 6.51
N CYS A 56 -5.67 -9.71 7.28
CA CYS A 56 -6.85 -9.39 8.07
C CYS A 56 -6.58 -8.28 9.10
N ILE A 57 -5.42 -8.32 9.78
CA ILE A 57 -4.99 -7.24 10.68
C ILE A 57 -4.77 -5.96 9.90
N ALA A 58 -4.05 -6.02 8.77
CA ALA A 58 -3.76 -4.88 7.93
C ALA A 58 -5.03 -4.16 7.46
N LEU A 59 -5.99 -4.91 6.94
CA LEU A 59 -7.28 -4.38 6.49
C LEU A 59 -8.07 -3.76 7.65
N SER A 60 -8.08 -4.41 8.82
CA SER A 60 -8.77 -3.90 10.01
C SER A 60 -8.15 -2.60 10.54
N VAL A 61 -6.82 -2.54 10.58
CA VAL A 61 -6.06 -1.35 10.99
C VAL A 61 -6.22 -0.23 9.95
N SER A 62 -6.08 -0.56 8.66
CA SER A 62 -6.24 0.40 7.57
C SER A 62 -7.63 1.03 7.57
N TRP A 63 -8.69 0.23 7.75
CA TRP A 63 -10.05 0.76 7.83
C TRP A 63 -10.25 1.73 9.01
N ARG A 64 -9.69 1.40 10.18
CA ARG A 64 -9.72 2.31 11.34
C ARG A 64 -8.88 3.56 11.12
N MET A 65 -7.69 3.40 10.57
CA MET A 65 -6.75 4.50 10.32
C MET A 65 -7.23 5.41 9.21
N GLU A 66 -7.87 4.89 8.17
CA GLU A 66 -8.50 5.72 7.13
C GLU A 66 -9.59 6.62 7.69
N LYS A 67 -10.44 6.09 8.59
CA LYS A 67 -11.44 6.88 9.30
C LYS A 67 -10.80 7.94 10.22
N PHE A 68 -9.64 7.64 10.78
CA PHE A 68 -8.88 8.54 11.62
C PHE A 68 -8.12 9.58 10.79
N ALA A 69 -7.52 9.16 9.67
CA ALA A 69 -6.78 10.02 8.74
C ALA A 69 -7.66 11.10 8.09
N LYS A 70 -8.95 10.84 7.88
CA LYS A 70 -9.93 11.80 7.37
C LYS A 70 -10.33 12.90 8.36
N ARG A 71 -9.80 12.90 9.58
CA ARG A 71 -10.06 13.99 10.54
C ARG A 71 -9.37 15.27 10.07
N PRO A 72 -10.01 16.42 10.25
CA PRO A 72 -9.42 17.71 9.91
C PRO A 72 -8.16 17.96 10.75
N PRO A 73 -7.24 18.80 10.27
CA PRO A 73 -6.12 19.28 11.05
C PRO A 73 -6.54 19.80 12.41
N SER A 74 -5.70 19.62 13.43
CA SER A 74 -5.92 20.08 14.79
C SER A 74 -4.70 20.85 15.29
N GLU A 75 -4.81 21.51 16.44
CA GLU A 75 -3.68 22.22 17.07
C GLU A 75 -2.45 21.35 17.34
N ARG A 76 -2.62 20.02 17.45
CA ARG A 76 -1.51 19.04 17.60
C ARG A 76 -1.01 18.49 16.29
N TYR A 77 -1.87 18.41 15.27
CA TYR A 77 -1.57 17.77 13.97
C TYR A 77 -1.95 18.75 12.85
N HIS A 78 -1.10 19.73 12.62
CA HIS A 78 -1.33 20.81 11.66
C HIS A 78 -1.53 20.33 10.22
N PHE A 79 -0.86 19.25 9.82
CA PHE A 79 -1.02 18.62 8.51
C PHE A 79 -2.12 17.54 8.46
N GLY A 80 -2.88 17.37 9.57
CA GLY A 80 -3.89 16.32 9.70
C GLY A 80 -3.29 14.98 10.15
N TYR A 81 -4.07 13.93 9.97
CA TYR A 81 -3.76 12.60 10.52
C TYR A 81 -3.31 11.58 9.44
N GLY A 82 -3.10 12.00 8.21
CA GLY A 82 -2.75 11.10 7.09
C GLY A 82 -1.54 10.20 7.34
N ARG A 83 -0.53 10.67 8.08
CA ARG A 83 0.66 9.87 8.44
C ARG A 83 0.36 8.61 9.26
N PHE A 84 -0.80 8.55 9.93
CA PHE A 84 -1.18 7.35 10.68
C PHE A 84 -1.42 6.13 9.77
N SER A 85 -1.82 6.35 8.52
CA SER A 85 -1.93 5.26 7.52
C SER A 85 -0.56 4.67 7.20
N VAL A 86 0.48 5.51 7.08
CA VAL A 86 1.86 5.08 6.83
C VAL A 86 2.41 4.27 8.00
N VAL A 87 2.14 4.72 9.24
CA VAL A 87 2.53 3.99 10.46
C VAL A 87 1.82 2.65 10.55
N ALA A 88 0.52 2.59 10.20
CA ALA A 88 -0.22 1.33 10.14
C ALA A 88 0.39 0.35 9.15
N GLY A 89 0.75 0.81 7.94
CA GLY A 89 1.46 0.02 6.95
C GLY A 89 2.82 -0.49 7.44
N LEU A 90 3.57 0.36 8.17
CA LEU A 90 4.84 -0.06 8.77
C LEU A 90 4.66 -1.20 9.78
N VAL A 91 3.70 -1.06 10.71
CA VAL A 91 3.38 -2.08 11.71
C VAL A 91 2.99 -3.40 11.05
N ASN A 92 2.13 -3.35 10.01
CA ASN A 92 1.75 -4.55 9.28
C ASN A 92 2.96 -5.25 8.64
N ASN A 93 3.81 -4.51 7.93
CA ASN A 93 5.02 -5.09 7.31
C ASN A 93 5.97 -5.70 8.36
N LEU A 94 6.08 -5.11 9.56
CA LEU A 94 6.87 -5.67 10.65
C LEU A 94 6.28 -6.99 11.17
N ILE A 95 4.95 -7.10 11.28
CA ILE A 95 4.27 -8.34 11.67
C ILE A 95 4.55 -9.45 10.63
N LEU A 96 4.43 -9.14 9.33
CA LEU A 96 4.74 -10.08 8.26
C LEU A 96 6.20 -10.51 8.26
N LEU A 97 7.15 -9.59 8.51
CA LEU A 97 8.57 -9.94 8.63
C LEU A 97 8.85 -10.86 9.81
N MET A 98 8.25 -10.60 10.97
CA MET A 98 8.44 -11.45 12.15
C MET A 98 7.82 -12.83 11.93
N GLY A 99 6.60 -12.89 11.44
CA GLY A 99 5.92 -14.15 11.12
C GLY A 99 6.68 -14.96 10.07
N GLY A 100 7.03 -14.33 8.95
CA GLY A 100 7.81 -14.95 7.88
C GLY A 100 9.21 -15.40 8.33
N GLY A 101 9.86 -14.64 9.24
CA GLY A 101 11.13 -15.05 9.84
C GLY A 101 11.03 -16.35 10.62
N VAL A 102 10.00 -16.50 11.44
CA VAL A 102 9.70 -17.76 12.15
C VAL A 102 9.42 -18.89 11.17
N LEU A 103 8.67 -18.62 10.10
CA LEU A 103 8.35 -19.62 9.07
C LEU A 103 9.59 -20.10 8.32
N ILE A 104 10.49 -19.20 7.92
CA ILE A 104 11.75 -19.58 7.27
C ILE A 104 12.57 -20.50 8.19
N VAL A 105 12.75 -20.12 9.46
CA VAL A 105 13.49 -20.96 10.42
C VAL A 105 12.84 -22.34 10.57
N THR A 106 11.52 -22.39 10.73
CA THR A 106 10.78 -23.65 10.87
C THR A 106 10.87 -24.51 9.60
N SER A 107 10.72 -23.90 8.42
CA SER A 107 10.79 -24.62 7.14
C SER A 107 12.19 -25.16 6.86
N VAL A 108 13.24 -24.39 7.19
CA VAL A 108 14.62 -24.84 7.07
C VAL A 108 14.90 -25.99 8.04
N GLN A 109 14.43 -25.92 9.29
CA GLN A 109 14.55 -27.04 10.22
C GLN A 109 13.86 -28.30 9.70
N ARG A 110 12.65 -28.18 9.15
CA ARG A 110 11.91 -29.32 8.58
C ARG A 110 12.50 -29.82 7.27
N PHE A 111 13.23 -29.00 6.55
CA PHE A 111 13.96 -29.43 5.36
C PHE A 111 15.07 -30.43 5.73
N PHE A 112 15.79 -30.19 6.85
CA PHE A 112 16.87 -31.07 7.32
C PHE A 112 16.39 -32.21 8.23
N ASP A 113 15.26 -32.00 8.94
CA ASP A 113 14.60 -33.01 9.79
C ASP A 113 13.11 -33.12 9.39
N PRO A 114 12.80 -33.82 8.27
CA PRO A 114 11.46 -33.93 7.74
C PRO A 114 10.53 -34.67 8.69
N LYS A 115 9.38 -34.06 9.01
CA LYS A 115 8.32 -34.71 9.79
C LYS A 115 7.24 -35.26 8.86
N PRO A 116 6.55 -36.32 9.26
CA PRO A 116 5.45 -36.86 8.47
C PRO A 116 4.35 -35.81 8.30
N ILE A 117 3.82 -35.72 7.09
CA ILE A 117 2.75 -34.79 6.69
C ILE A 117 1.63 -35.62 6.07
N ASP A 118 0.38 -35.26 6.41
CA ASP A 118 -0.78 -35.87 5.80
C ASP A 118 -1.08 -35.23 4.42
N GLY A 119 -0.56 -35.84 3.37
CA GLY A 119 -0.78 -35.39 1.99
C GLY A 119 -2.26 -35.44 1.58
N ARG A 120 -3.07 -36.37 2.11
CA ARG A 120 -4.52 -36.42 1.82
C ARG A 120 -5.25 -35.26 2.49
N GLY A 121 -4.90 -34.96 3.75
CA GLY A 121 -5.40 -33.79 4.43
C GLY A 121 -5.05 -32.51 3.67
N MET A 122 -3.81 -32.38 3.19
CA MET A 122 -3.40 -31.22 2.36
C MET A 122 -4.28 -31.06 1.11
N LEU A 123 -4.63 -32.15 0.41
CA LEU A 123 -5.52 -32.08 -0.76
C LEU A 123 -6.88 -31.53 -0.42
N VAL A 124 -7.46 -31.98 0.71
CA VAL A 124 -8.78 -31.52 1.16
C VAL A 124 -8.72 -30.02 1.46
N PHE A 125 -7.74 -29.57 2.24
CA PHE A 125 -7.58 -28.15 2.57
C PHE A 125 -7.28 -27.30 1.34
N ALA A 126 -6.48 -27.80 0.39
CA ALA A 126 -6.18 -27.08 -0.85
C ALA A 126 -7.43 -26.89 -1.72
N LEU A 127 -8.30 -27.88 -1.82
CA LEU A 127 -9.57 -27.74 -2.52
C LEU A 127 -10.49 -26.70 -1.84
N PHE A 128 -10.55 -26.71 -0.52
CA PHE A 128 -11.30 -25.69 0.23
C PHE A 128 -10.70 -24.29 0.02
N GLY A 129 -9.39 -24.14 0.04
CA GLY A 129 -8.69 -22.86 -0.23
C GLY A 129 -9.01 -22.33 -1.62
N ILE A 130 -8.91 -23.15 -2.65
CA ILE A 130 -9.26 -22.76 -4.02
C ILE A 130 -10.73 -22.33 -4.13
N LEU A 131 -11.64 -23.05 -3.49
CA LEU A 131 -13.07 -22.74 -3.54
C LEU A 131 -13.40 -21.44 -2.82
N ILE A 132 -12.86 -21.21 -1.62
CA ILE A 132 -13.18 -20.04 -0.80
C ILE A 132 -12.54 -18.79 -1.39
N ASN A 133 -11.24 -18.82 -1.70
CA ASN A 133 -10.54 -17.69 -2.30
C ASN A 133 -11.02 -17.41 -3.73
N GLY A 134 -11.34 -18.47 -4.49
CA GLY A 134 -11.99 -18.34 -5.80
C GLY A 134 -13.37 -17.70 -5.74
N ALA A 135 -14.19 -18.06 -4.74
CA ALA A 135 -15.48 -17.42 -4.52
C ALA A 135 -15.33 -15.94 -4.13
N ALA A 136 -14.39 -15.61 -3.23
CA ALA A 136 -14.09 -14.24 -2.83
C ALA A 136 -13.57 -13.41 -4.01
N MET A 137 -12.69 -13.97 -4.85
CA MET A 137 -12.22 -13.38 -6.09
C MET A 137 -13.38 -13.07 -7.06
N LEU A 138 -14.27 -14.03 -7.30
CA LEU A 138 -15.41 -13.85 -8.19
C LEU A 138 -16.44 -12.85 -7.67
N LEU A 139 -16.60 -12.74 -6.36
CA LEU A 139 -17.47 -11.73 -5.74
C LEU A 139 -16.93 -10.31 -5.96
N THR A 140 -15.62 -10.13 -5.87
CA THR A 140 -14.95 -8.82 -5.97
C THR A 140 -14.63 -8.44 -7.42
N SER A 141 -14.37 -9.40 -8.31
CA SER A 141 -14.05 -9.17 -9.73
C SER A 141 -15.20 -8.48 -10.52
N LYS A 142 -16.43 -8.62 -10.07
CA LYS A 142 -17.62 -7.98 -10.69
C LYS A 142 -17.75 -6.50 -10.35
N GLY A 143 -16.86 -5.95 -9.56
CA GLY A 143 -16.86 -4.54 -9.16
C GLY A 143 -16.10 -3.65 -10.13
N ASN A 144 -16.55 -2.38 -10.23
CA ASN A 144 -15.92 -1.37 -11.10
C ASN A 144 -14.94 -0.47 -10.33
N ASN A 145 -14.79 -0.66 -9.02
CA ASN A 145 -13.95 0.16 -8.16
C ASN A 145 -12.52 -0.39 -8.09
N MET A 146 -11.53 0.50 -8.00
CA MET A 146 -10.12 0.11 -7.88
C MET A 146 -9.86 -0.79 -6.68
N ASN A 147 -10.53 -0.54 -5.54
CA ASN A 147 -10.39 -1.36 -4.34
C ASN A 147 -10.91 -2.79 -4.53
N GLU A 148 -12.08 -2.97 -5.19
CA GLU A 148 -12.61 -4.31 -5.51
C GLU A 148 -11.66 -5.06 -6.43
N ARG A 149 -11.04 -4.36 -7.40
CA ARG A 149 -10.07 -4.96 -8.32
C ARG A 149 -8.77 -5.37 -7.59
N ALA A 150 -8.28 -4.54 -6.68
CA ALA A 150 -7.10 -4.85 -5.88
C ALA A 150 -7.33 -6.10 -5.01
N ILE A 151 -8.48 -6.18 -4.32
CA ILE A 151 -8.85 -7.36 -3.52
C ILE A 151 -9.02 -8.59 -4.41
N SER A 152 -9.63 -8.46 -5.59
CA SER A 152 -9.77 -9.57 -6.53
C SER A 152 -8.42 -10.12 -7.02
N MET A 153 -7.42 -9.24 -7.23
CA MET A 153 -6.06 -9.65 -7.61
C MET A 153 -5.36 -10.38 -6.46
N HIS A 154 -5.50 -9.89 -5.24
CA HIS A 154 -4.97 -10.55 -4.05
C HIS A 154 -5.58 -11.95 -3.86
N MET A 155 -6.90 -12.08 -3.91
CA MET A 155 -7.56 -13.39 -3.85
C MET A 155 -7.15 -14.34 -4.99
N LEU A 156 -6.77 -13.81 -6.16
CA LEU A 156 -6.21 -14.62 -7.24
C LEU A 156 -4.82 -15.17 -6.88
N GLU A 157 -3.99 -14.36 -6.23
CA GLU A 157 -2.68 -14.78 -5.73
C GLU A 157 -2.83 -15.93 -4.73
N ASP A 158 -3.79 -15.83 -3.80
CA ASP A 158 -4.11 -16.90 -2.85
C ASP A 158 -4.60 -18.17 -3.55
N VAL A 159 -5.47 -18.05 -4.56
CA VAL A 159 -5.89 -19.22 -5.37
C VAL A 159 -4.69 -19.91 -6.02
N LEU A 160 -3.74 -19.15 -6.58
CA LEU A 160 -2.53 -19.71 -7.18
C LEU A 160 -1.65 -20.42 -6.15
N THR A 161 -1.54 -19.86 -4.95
CA THR A 161 -0.88 -20.49 -3.80
C THR A 161 -1.52 -21.83 -3.48
N TRP A 162 -2.84 -21.88 -3.34
CA TRP A 162 -3.57 -23.13 -3.06
C TRP A 162 -3.50 -24.14 -4.19
N VAL A 163 -3.39 -23.71 -5.44
CA VAL A 163 -3.10 -24.63 -6.58
C VAL A 163 -1.70 -25.25 -6.43
N ALA A 164 -0.70 -24.49 -5.97
CA ALA A 164 0.63 -25.04 -5.69
C ALA A 164 0.61 -26.03 -4.51
N VAL A 165 -0.13 -25.71 -3.43
CA VAL A 165 -0.35 -26.65 -2.30
C VAL A 165 -1.04 -27.92 -2.77
N LEU A 166 -2.05 -27.82 -3.64
CA LEU A 166 -2.74 -28.96 -4.24
C LEU A 166 -1.77 -29.85 -5.03
N ALA A 167 -0.92 -29.25 -5.87
CA ALA A 167 0.05 -29.96 -6.66
C ALA A 167 1.06 -30.74 -5.79
N VAL A 168 1.59 -30.10 -4.75
CA VAL A 168 2.48 -30.75 -3.77
C VAL A 168 1.73 -31.86 -3.01
N GLY A 169 0.49 -31.61 -2.55
CA GLY A 169 -0.33 -32.60 -1.90
C GLY A 169 -0.59 -33.85 -2.77
N ILE A 170 -0.83 -33.67 -4.08
CA ILE A 170 -0.97 -34.78 -5.03
C ILE A 170 0.33 -35.62 -5.07
N VAL A 171 1.49 -34.97 -5.23
CA VAL A 171 2.77 -35.66 -5.24
C VAL A 171 3.01 -36.41 -3.94
N MET A 172 2.68 -35.84 -2.80
CA MET A 172 2.84 -36.44 -1.49
C MET A 172 1.91 -37.63 -1.24
N CYS A 173 0.79 -37.74 -1.95
CA CYS A 173 -0.05 -38.92 -1.89
C CYS A 173 0.57 -40.16 -2.55
N PHE A 174 1.46 -39.95 -3.51
CA PHE A 174 2.15 -41.06 -4.25
C PHE A 174 3.57 -41.29 -3.73
N TYR A 175 4.21 -40.22 -3.26
CA TYR A 175 5.59 -40.26 -2.80
C TYR A 175 5.66 -39.57 -1.42
N GLU A 176 6.13 -40.28 -0.41
CA GLU A 176 6.34 -39.71 0.92
C GLU A 176 7.55 -38.78 0.94
N LEU A 177 7.37 -37.55 0.40
CA LEU A 177 8.42 -36.53 0.27
C LEU A 177 8.05 -35.27 1.07
N PRO A 178 8.08 -35.29 2.43
CA PRO A 178 7.71 -34.12 3.23
C PRO A 178 8.58 -32.88 2.99
N VAL A 179 9.76 -33.05 2.40
CA VAL A 179 10.67 -31.95 2.03
C VAL A 179 10.04 -31.00 1.03
N LEU A 180 9.11 -31.46 0.18
CA LEU A 180 8.42 -30.61 -0.80
C LEU A 180 7.59 -29.52 -0.15
N ASP A 181 6.93 -29.81 0.97
CA ASP A 181 6.17 -28.84 1.75
C ASP A 181 7.11 -27.72 2.30
N SER A 182 8.27 -28.13 2.82
CA SER A 182 9.26 -27.17 3.31
C SER A 182 9.80 -26.26 2.20
N ILE A 183 10.07 -26.83 1.00
CA ILE A 183 10.53 -26.07 -0.17
C ILE A 183 9.44 -25.06 -0.61
N LEU A 184 8.18 -25.53 -0.70
CA LEU A 184 7.07 -24.65 -1.07
C LEU A 184 6.89 -23.53 -0.06
N SER A 185 6.90 -23.83 1.25
CA SER A 185 6.79 -22.83 2.32
C SER A 185 7.93 -21.79 2.26
N ILE A 186 9.18 -22.21 2.03
CA ILE A 186 10.30 -21.28 1.86
C ILE A 186 10.07 -20.39 0.63
N GLY A 187 9.68 -20.99 -0.50
CA GLY A 187 9.40 -20.25 -1.73
C GLY A 187 8.33 -19.18 -1.55
N MET A 188 7.20 -19.54 -0.94
CA MET A 188 6.10 -18.60 -0.64
C MET A 188 6.55 -17.48 0.29
N THR A 189 7.23 -17.82 1.41
CA THR A 189 7.71 -16.81 2.36
C THR A 189 8.70 -15.84 1.70
N LEU A 190 9.55 -16.31 0.79
CA LEU A 190 10.46 -15.43 0.05
C LEU A 190 9.71 -14.47 -0.88
N ILE A 191 8.65 -14.92 -1.53
CA ILE A 191 7.80 -14.05 -2.37
C ILE A 191 7.16 -12.96 -1.50
N ILE A 192 6.60 -13.33 -0.34
CA ILE A 192 6.04 -12.38 0.63
C ILE A 192 7.11 -11.36 1.06
N PHE A 193 8.33 -11.79 1.37
CA PHE A 193 9.42 -10.89 1.75
C PHE A 193 9.80 -9.90 0.66
N LEU A 194 9.75 -10.29 -0.61
CA LEU A 194 9.97 -9.36 -1.73
C LEU A 194 8.89 -8.27 -1.77
N GLY A 195 7.63 -8.64 -1.57
CA GLY A 195 6.52 -7.69 -1.45
C GLY A 195 6.69 -6.73 -0.26
N VAL A 196 6.99 -7.28 0.92
CA VAL A 196 7.26 -6.51 2.14
C VAL A 196 8.43 -5.55 1.96
N ALA A 197 9.52 -5.97 1.30
CA ALA A 197 10.67 -5.10 1.02
C ALA A 197 10.28 -3.93 0.12
N GLY A 198 9.46 -4.16 -0.90
CA GLY A 198 8.90 -3.11 -1.76
C GLY A 198 8.06 -2.10 -0.99
N ASN A 199 7.16 -2.59 -0.14
CA ASN A 199 6.30 -1.77 0.70
C ASN A 199 7.11 -0.95 1.71
N LEU A 200 8.08 -1.55 2.39
CA LEU A 200 8.96 -0.85 3.32
C LEU A 200 9.76 0.25 2.62
N LYS A 201 10.29 -0.01 1.42
CA LYS A 201 10.96 1.02 0.63
C LYS A 201 10.07 2.21 0.33
N SER A 202 8.80 1.97 0.00
CA SER A 202 7.80 3.03 -0.21
C SER A 202 7.54 3.81 1.09
N ILE A 203 7.29 3.10 2.20
CA ILE A 203 7.07 3.69 3.53
C ILE A 203 8.27 4.56 3.95
N PHE A 204 9.50 4.06 3.82
CA PHE A 204 10.71 4.83 4.13
C PHE A 204 10.85 6.05 3.22
N SER A 205 10.49 5.95 1.94
CA SER A 205 10.48 7.09 1.04
C SER A 205 9.55 8.21 1.53
N ILE A 206 8.37 7.86 2.03
CA ILE A 206 7.41 8.82 2.60
C ILE A 206 7.93 9.40 3.92
N LEU A 207 8.44 8.56 4.81
CA LEU A 207 8.96 8.98 6.13
C LEU A 207 10.18 9.91 6.00
N THR A 208 11.03 9.66 5.00
CA THR A 208 12.21 10.51 4.70
C THR A 208 11.87 11.72 3.83
N VAL A 209 10.58 11.96 3.58
CA VAL A 209 10.08 13.13 2.81
C VAL A 209 10.74 13.20 1.42
N ARG A 210 10.99 12.04 0.80
CA ARG A 210 11.53 11.96 -0.55
C ARG A 210 10.50 12.45 -1.55
N SER A 211 10.96 13.19 -2.58
CA SER A 211 10.09 13.62 -3.67
C SER A 211 9.42 12.43 -4.35
N PRO A 212 8.08 12.42 -4.47
CA PRO A 212 7.34 11.38 -5.19
C PRO A 212 7.44 11.52 -6.71
N LEU A 213 7.81 12.70 -7.22
CA LEU A 213 7.97 12.93 -8.65
C LEU A 213 9.24 12.27 -9.19
N GLY A 214 9.14 11.71 -10.39
CA GLY A 214 10.28 11.24 -11.15
C GLY A 214 11.18 12.41 -11.58
N LYS A 215 12.47 12.12 -11.86
CA LYS A 215 13.44 13.17 -12.29
C LYS A 215 12.97 13.98 -13.50
N LYS A 216 12.27 13.35 -14.45
CA LYS A 216 11.76 14.03 -15.67
C LYS A 216 10.58 14.94 -15.33
N GLU A 217 9.64 14.45 -14.52
CA GLU A 217 8.45 15.18 -14.06
C GLU A 217 8.84 16.38 -13.21
N TYR A 218 9.77 16.17 -12.27
CA TYR A 218 10.32 17.26 -11.45
C TYR A 218 10.98 18.34 -12.29
N ARG A 219 11.82 17.96 -13.27
CA ARG A 219 12.49 18.93 -14.16
C ARG A 219 11.49 19.68 -15.02
N ALA A 220 10.49 19.00 -15.58
CA ALA A 220 9.44 19.64 -16.39
C ALA A 220 8.63 20.65 -15.57
N LEU A 221 8.31 20.31 -14.32
CA LEU A 221 7.63 21.23 -13.39
C LEU A 221 8.53 22.44 -13.06
N TRP A 222 9.82 22.19 -12.78
CA TRP A 222 10.79 23.24 -12.54
C TRP A 222 10.87 24.23 -13.71
N GLU A 223 11.12 23.74 -14.93
CA GLU A 223 11.24 24.57 -16.14
C GLU A 223 9.95 25.36 -16.39
N LYS A 224 8.79 24.74 -16.16
CA LYS A 224 7.50 25.40 -16.33
C LYS A 224 7.28 26.51 -15.30
N LEU A 225 7.62 26.29 -14.04
CA LEU A 225 7.50 27.30 -12.99
C LEU A 225 8.50 28.43 -13.19
N ASP A 226 9.73 28.13 -13.57
CA ASP A 226 10.77 29.12 -13.83
C ASP A 226 10.41 30.02 -15.04
N SER A 227 9.74 29.46 -16.05
CA SER A 227 9.27 30.22 -17.22
C SER A 227 8.15 31.23 -16.91
N LEU A 228 7.43 31.07 -15.81
CA LEU A 228 6.37 32.01 -15.37
C LEU A 228 6.94 33.30 -14.76
N ASN A 229 8.22 33.34 -14.49
CA ASN A 229 8.83 34.30 -13.63
C ASN A 229 9.57 35.41 -14.46
N GLY A 230 8.83 36.26 -15.16
CA GLY A 230 9.38 37.27 -16.10
C GLY A 230 10.50 38.19 -15.59
N ALA A 231 10.60 38.44 -14.25
CA ALA A 231 11.60 39.34 -13.65
C ALA A 231 12.31 38.73 -12.42
N GLY A 232 12.25 37.42 -12.25
CA GLY A 232 12.86 36.70 -11.12
C GLY A 232 13.34 35.30 -11.52
N SER A 233 13.68 34.47 -10.55
CA SER A 233 14.07 33.07 -10.76
C SER A 233 13.41 32.13 -9.72
N LEU A 234 13.16 30.89 -10.12
CA LEU A 234 12.78 29.83 -9.19
C LEU A 234 14.01 29.41 -8.38
N GLU A 235 14.03 29.73 -7.10
CA GLU A 235 15.15 29.38 -6.23
C GLU A 235 15.03 27.97 -5.68
N GLU A 236 13.83 27.60 -5.24
CA GLU A 236 13.61 26.30 -4.62
C GLU A 236 12.24 25.73 -4.95
N LEU A 237 12.25 24.44 -5.26
CA LEU A 237 11.04 23.64 -5.42
C LEU A 237 11.19 22.37 -4.60
N ARG A 238 10.37 22.20 -3.57
CA ARG A 238 10.27 20.99 -2.78
C ARG A 238 8.92 20.35 -3.02
N VAL A 239 8.92 19.11 -3.51
CA VAL A 239 7.68 18.34 -3.70
C VAL A 239 7.76 17.11 -2.83
N PHE A 240 6.76 16.91 -1.98
CA PHE A 240 6.75 15.82 -1.01
C PHE A 240 5.32 15.32 -0.73
N THR A 241 5.23 14.18 -0.08
CA THR A 241 3.97 13.63 0.44
C THR A 241 4.12 13.24 1.90
N LEU A 242 3.03 13.30 2.65
CA LEU A 242 3.00 12.92 4.06
C LEU A 242 2.26 11.61 4.33
N ASP A 243 1.39 11.23 3.40
CA ASP A 243 0.50 10.06 3.49
C ASP A 243 0.65 9.09 2.31
N GLY A 244 1.43 9.47 1.29
CA GLY A 244 1.60 8.72 0.05
C GLY A 244 0.56 9.03 -1.02
N GLU A 245 -0.49 9.79 -0.70
CA GLU A 245 -1.59 10.13 -1.60
C GLU A 245 -1.60 11.62 -1.96
N THR A 246 -1.59 12.48 -0.93
CA THR A 246 -1.65 13.93 -1.11
C THR A 246 -0.27 14.50 -1.41
N LEU A 247 -0.13 15.19 -2.55
CA LEU A 247 1.09 15.89 -2.93
C LEU A 247 1.10 17.32 -2.39
N PHE A 248 2.23 17.68 -1.80
CA PHE A 248 2.53 19.03 -1.33
C PHE A 248 3.68 19.61 -2.13
N ALA A 249 3.64 20.92 -2.40
CA ALA A 249 4.78 21.66 -2.92
C ALA A 249 5.09 22.88 -2.08
N GLU A 250 6.35 23.16 -1.91
CA GLU A 250 6.90 24.43 -1.45
C GLU A 250 7.68 25.02 -2.60
N VAL A 251 7.28 26.22 -3.01
CA VAL A 251 7.81 26.96 -4.16
C VAL A 251 8.35 28.27 -3.66
N CYS A 252 9.65 28.51 -3.84
CA CYS A 252 10.28 29.78 -3.51
C CYS A 252 10.72 30.51 -4.77
N MET A 253 10.15 31.69 -5.00
CA MET A 253 10.46 32.57 -6.11
C MET A 253 11.25 33.78 -5.61
N VAL A 254 12.33 34.12 -6.27
CA VAL A 254 13.17 35.28 -5.93
C VAL A 254 13.01 36.36 -7.00
N TYR A 255 12.82 37.59 -6.57
CA TYR A 255 12.70 38.76 -7.40
C TYR A 255 13.84 39.73 -7.10
N PHE A 256 14.41 40.30 -8.15
CA PHE A 256 15.50 41.29 -8.07
C PHE A 256 14.97 42.74 -8.18
N GLU A 257 13.72 42.91 -8.63
CA GLU A 257 13.03 44.18 -8.72
C GLU A 257 11.73 44.15 -7.93
N PRO A 258 11.25 45.31 -7.37
CA PRO A 258 9.99 45.40 -6.71
C PRO A 258 8.83 45.07 -7.65
N VAL A 259 8.06 44.04 -7.31
CA VAL A 259 6.87 43.60 -8.09
C VAL A 259 5.63 44.26 -7.50
N GLU A 260 4.79 44.88 -8.35
CA GLU A 260 3.54 45.48 -7.92
C GLU A 260 2.56 44.39 -7.42
N CYS A 261 1.73 44.74 -6.42
CA CYS A 261 0.81 43.76 -5.79
C CYS A 261 -0.20 43.12 -6.77
N TYR A 262 -0.45 43.77 -7.90
CA TYR A 262 -1.37 43.24 -8.93
C TYR A 262 -0.73 42.05 -9.68
N ASP A 263 0.51 42.18 -10.10
CA ASP A 263 1.25 41.13 -10.81
C ASP A 263 1.46 39.89 -9.94
N MET A 264 1.60 40.07 -8.62
CA MET A 264 1.73 38.99 -7.66
C MET A 264 0.49 38.09 -7.57
N ARG A 265 -0.73 38.63 -7.75
CA ARG A 265 -1.96 37.80 -7.72
C ARG A 265 -2.08 36.89 -8.94
N GLU A 266 -1.77 37.43 -10.11
CA GLU A 266 -1.81 36.63 -11.37
C GLU A 266 -0.74 35.55 -11.34
N LEU A 267 0.47 35.89 -10.91
CA LEU A 267 1.56 34.95 -10.77
C LEU A 267 1.26 33.86 -9.73
N PHE A 268 0.71 34.22 -8.59
CA PHE A 268 0.29 33.25 -7.58
C PHE A 268 -0.75 32.26 -8.14
N ALA A 269 -1.71 32.74 -8.92
CA ALA A 269 -2.70 31.89 -9.57
C ALA A 269 -2.04 30.97 -10.61
N ALA A 270 -1.15 31.48 -11.45
CA ALA A 270 -0.44 30.71 -12.46
C ALA A 270 0.44 29.61 -11.84
N ILE A 271 1.22 29.90 -10.80
CA ILE A 271 2.02 28.91 -10.07
C ILE A 271 1.12 27.82 -9.48
N ARG A 272 0.02 28.20 -8.84
CA ARG A 272 -0.92 27.24 -8.25
C ARG A 272 -1.55 26.35 -9.30
N ASP A 273 -1.90 26.89 -10.46
CA ASP A 273 -2.49 26.10 -11.55
C ASP A 273 -1.45 25.15 -12.18
N CYS A 274 -0.19 25.56 -12.33
CA CYS A 274 0.91 24.68 -12.72
C CYS A 274 1.11 23.53 -11.72
N CYS A 275 1.08 23.81 -10.42
CA CYS A 275 1.15 22.77 -9.39
C CYS A 275 -0.02 21.79 -9.49
N ARG A 276 -1.25 22.29 -9.73
CA ARG A 276 -2.43 21.43 -9.90
C ARG A 276 -2.36 20.53 -11.12
N GLU A 277 -1.87 21.04 -12.24
CA GLU A 277 -1.66 20.25 -13.45
C GLU A 277 -0.64 19.12 -13.22
N ALA A 278 0.35 19.34 -12.35
CA ALA A 278 1.30 18.31 -11.90
C ALA A 278 0.72 17.36 -10.81
N GLY A 279 -0.58 17.46 -10.48
CA GLY A 279 -1.24 16.64 -9.46
C GLY A 279 -0.99 17.09 -8.01
N ILE A 280 -0.41 18.28 -7.80
CA ILE A 280 -0.11 18.81 -6.47
C ILE A 280 -1.35 19.52 -5.93
N GLU A 281 -1.92 18.98 -4.85
CA GLU A 281 -3.15 19.50 -4.25
C GLU A 281 -2.92 20.72 -3.36
N LYS A 282 -1.78 20.76 -2.68
CA LYS A 282 -1.46 21.81 -1.71
C LYS A 282 -0.09 22.41 -2.01
N SER A 283 -0.05 23.72 -2.21
CA SER A 283 1.19 24.45 -2.44
C SER A 283 1.33 25.62 -1.48
N VAL A 284 2.53 25.78 -0.94
CA VAL A 284 2.99 26.97 -0.22
C VAL A 284 3.90 27.72 -1.19
N ILE A 285 3.58 28.97 -1.47
CA ILE A 285 4.32 29.80 -2.41
C ILE A 285 4.90 30.96 -1.60
N GLN A 286 6.21 31.08 -1.64
CA GLN A 286 6.97 32.15 -1.01
C GLN A 286 7.56 33.04 -2.11
N PHE A 287 7.45 34.34 -1.91
CA PHE A 287 8.09 35.33 -2.74
C PHE A 287 9.14 36.05 -1.91
N ARG A 288 10.39 36.00 -2.35
CA ARG A 288 11.51 36.68 -1.71
C ARG A 288 11.99 37.80 -2.63
N TYR A 289 12.17 38.97 -2.05
CA TYR A 289 12.81 40.11 -2.73
C TYR A 289 14.28 40.16 -2.33
N ASP A 290 15.16 40.08 -3.31
CA ASP A 290 16.61 40.14 -3.13
C ASP A 290 17.15 41.41 -3.80
N GLY A 291 16.73 42.56 -3.28
CA GLY A 291 17.16 43.88 -3.79
C GLY A 291 18.56 44.26 -3.28
N PRO A 292 19.22 45.18 -3.94
CA PRO A 292 20.54 45.65 -3.54
C PRO A 292 20.53 46.27 -2.15
N GLY A 293 21.12 45.58 -1.16
CA GLY A 293 21.25 46.06 0.22
C GLY A 293 21.06 45.07 1.36
N ARG A 294 20.87 43.81 1.11
CA ARG A 294 20.91 42.78 2.18
C ARG A 294 22.30 42.16 2.29
N GLU A 295 23.07 42.62 3.28
CA GLU A 295 24.17 41.81 3.81
C GLU A 295 23.60 40.48 4.33
N GLU A 296 24.22 39.36 3.92
CA GLU A 296 23.91 38.03 4.41
C GLU A 296 24.09 37.99 5.94
N THR A 297 22.97 38.09 6.65
CA THR A 297 22.97 37.64 8.06
C THR A 297 22.95 36.12 8.03
N VAL A 298 24.13 35.52 7.97
CA VAL A 298 24.41 34.12 8.31
C VAL A 298 24.05 33.97 9.79
N GLY A 299 23.00 33.19 10.06
CA GLY A 299 22.57 32.77 11.38
C GLY A 299 22.30 31.27 11.37
#